data_1c3af283cda9eeb6073a1f9c1da7aeb1
#
_entry.id   1c3af283cda9eeb6073a1f9c1da7aeb1
#
_cell.length_a   1.000
_cell.length_b   1.000
_cell.length_c   1.000
_cell.angle_alpha   90.00
_cell.angle_beta   90.00
_cell.angle_gamma   90.00
#
_symmetry.space_group_name_H-M   'P 1'
#
loop_
_entity.id
_entity.type
_entity.pdbx_description
1 polymer ?
#
loop_
_entity_poly.entity_id
_entity_poly.type
_entity_poly.pdbx_seq_one_letter_code
_entity_poly.pdbx_strand_id
1 'polypeptide(L)'
;MKNLSLAKRTFIGYGVAGIILIIFSLMGINAQRTIADKYNTVYDTYTQKCIDIGTFTKNYKELASLLSDYAYAANDGIDLSSLSKEITESSETCTKELDDLIDSIPKTDENGQAKTSLENVKKILNDGTVAFKQIMTLVSQKKYTQAMKIYNDSVKSVSDDVDEEVSSVSKYFSDKSDAGRKSVEKRNEQSSVV
;
A
#
# COMPACT_ATOMS: atom_id res chain seq x y z
N MET A 1 -24.11 -56.29 -20.54
CA MET A 1 -25.11 -55.30 -21.01
C MET A 1 -26.04 -55.81 -22.14
N LYS A 2 -25.92 -57.05 -22.62
CA LYS A 2 -26.69 -57.54 -23.80
C LYS A 2 -28.20 -57.75 -23.55
N ASN A 3 -28.69 -57.80 -22.33
CA ASN A 3 -30.07 -58.12 -22.00
C ASN A 3 -30.92 -56.98 -21.42
N LEU A 4 -30.49 -55.74 -21.52
CA LEU A 4 -31.27 -54.58 -21.08
C LEU A 4 -32.17 -54.07 -22.19
N SER A 5 -33.46 -53.79 -21.88
CA SER A 5 -34.36 -53.16 -22.86
C SER A 5 -33.82 -51.80 -23.31
N LEU A 6 -34.19 -51.39 -24.54
CA LEU A 6 -33.73 -50.11 -25.10
C LEU A 6 -33.97 -48.91 -24.17
N ALA A 7 -35.14 -48.86 -23.55
CA ALA A 7 -35.51 -47.83 -22.59
C ALA A 7 -34.57 -47.77 -21.39
N LYS A 8 -34.13 -48.90 -20.83
CA LYS A 8 -33.20 -48.96 -19.71
C LYS A 8 -31.78 -48.50 -20.10
N ARG A 9 -31.34 -48.83 -21.32
CA ARG A 9 -30.03 -48.36 -21.86
C ARG A 9 -30.03 -46.86 -22.04
N THR A 10 -31.11 -46.28 -22.56
CA THR A 10 -31.26 -44.85 -22.76
C THR A 10 -31.29 -44.13 -21.39
N PHE A 11 -32.00 -44.64 -20.41
CA PHE A 11 -32.07 -44.07 -19.09
C PHE A 11 -30.72 -44.09 -18.35
N ILE A 12 -29.95 -45.19 -18.50
CA ILE A 12 -28.58 -45.26 -17.94
C ILE A 12 -27.66 -44.27 -18.66
N GLY A 13 -27.77 -44.12 -19.99
CA GLY A 13 -26.99 -43.16 -20.74
C GLY A 13 -27.22 -41.71 -20.30
N TYR A 14 -28.48 -41.30 -20.15
CA TYR A 14 -28.81 -39.96 -19.63
C TYR A 14 -28.39 -39.76 -18.15
N GLY A 15 -28.50 -40.80 -17.34
CA GLY A 15 -28.01 -40.76 -15.97
C GLY A 15 -26.52 -40.53 -15.84
N VAL A 16 -25.73 -41.25 -16.67
CA VAL A 16 -24.28 -41.06 -16.74
C VAL A 16 -23.93 -39.67 -17.28
N ALA A 17 -24.58 -39.19 -18.33
CA ALA A 17 -24.38 -37.86 -18.89
C ALA A 17 -24.70 -36.77 -17.84
N GLY A 18 -25.81 -36.95 -17.09
CA GLY A 18 -26.18 -36.03 -15.97
C GLY A 18 -25.12 -35.97 -14.87
N ILE A 19 -24.56 -37.11 -14.47
CA ILE A 19 -23.49 -37.16 -13.45
C ILE A 19 -22.24 -36.44 -13.97
N ILE A 20 -21.86 -36.67 -15.23
CA ILE A 20 -20.71 -36.00 -15.85
C ILE A 20 -20.91 -34.48 -15.87
N LEU A 21 -22.09 -33.99 -16.25
CA LEU A 21 -22.42 -32.56 -16.24
C LEU A 21 -22.35 -31.94 -14.83
N ILE A 22 -22.82 -32.68 -13.80
CA ILE A 22 -22.72 -32.23 -12.39
C ILE A 22 -21.24 -32.11 -11.99
N ILE A 23 -20.42 -33.10 -12.31
CA ILE A 23 -18.98 -33.08 -12.00
C ILE A 23 -18.30 -31.87 -12.67
N PHE A 24 -18.54 -31.63 -13.96
CA PHE A 24 -18.00 -30.47 -14.67
C PHE A 24 -18.48 -29.14 -14.08
N SER A 25 -19.76 -29.06 -13.70
CA SER A 25 -20.30 -27.86 -13.05
C SER A 25 -19.63 -27.58 -11.71
N LEU A 26 -19.40 -28.60 -10.88
CA LEU A 26 -18.71 -28.47 -9.59
C LEU A 26 -17.23 -28.09 -9.79
N MET A 27 -16.57 -28.65 -10.78
CA MET A 27 -15.18 -28.26 -11.13
C MET A 27 -15.11 -26.82 -11.60
N GLY A 28 -16.06 -26.37 -12.42
CA GLY A 28 -16.16 -24.99 -12.89
C GLY A 28 -16.36 -23.99 -11.75
N ILE A 29 -17.27 -24.30 -10.82
CA ILE A 29 -17.52 -23.47 -9.62
C ILE A 29 -16.26 -23.37 -8.74
N ASN A 30 -15.58 -24.49 -8.50
CA ASN A 30 -14.34 -24.49 -7.72
C ASN A 30 -13.21 -23.70 -8.41
N ALA A 31 -13.08 -23.81 -9.74
CA ALA A 31 -12.12 -23.03 -10.50
C ALA A 31 -12.39 -21.52 -10.38
N GLN A 32 -13.65 -21.11 -10.54
CA GLN A 32 -14.06 -19.70 -10.39
C GLN A 32 -13.80 -19.16 -8.98
N ARG A 33 -14.13 -19.93 -7.93
CA ARG A 33 -13.84 -19.54 -6.54
C ARG A 33 -12.34 -19.34 -6.33
N THR A 34 -11.52 -20.29 -6.78
CA THR A 34 -10.06 -20.19 -6.65
C THR A 34 -9.49 -18.96 -7.38
N ILE A 35 -10.05 -18.60 -8.54
CA ILE A 35 -9.67 -17.39 -9.28
C ILE A 35 -10.09 -16.15 -8.53
N ALA A 36 -11.31 -16.10 -8.01
CA ALA A 36 -11.82 -14.97 -7.23
C ALA A 36 -11.00 -14.76 -5.95
N ASP A 37 -10.72 -15.83 -5.20
CA ASP A 37 -9.92 -15.76 -3.98
C ASP A 37 -8.50 -15.25 -4.26
N LYS A 38 -7.88 -15.69 -5.34
CA LYS A 38 -6.56 -15.19 -5.74
C LYS A 38 -6.59 -13.75 -6.19
N TYR A 39 -7.62 -13.35 -6.95
CA TYR A 39 -7.79 -11.96 -7.36
C TYR A 39 -7.95 -11.05 -6.14
N ASN A 40 -8.81 -11.42 -5.20
CA ASN A 40 -9.00 -10.68 -3.96
C ASN A 40 -7.70 -10.60 -3.15
N THR A 41 -6.96 -11.71 -3.03
CA THR A 41 -5.65 -11.71 -2.35
C THR A 41 -4.67 -10.74 -3.02
N VAL A 42 -4.56 -10.73 -4.34
CA VAL A 42 -3.68 -9.81 -5.08
C VAL A 42 -4.11 -8.37 -4.86
N TYR A 43 -5.41 -8.10 -4.95
CA TYR A 43 -5.96 -6.77 -4.75
C TYR A 43 -5.73 -6.27 -3.32
N ASP A 44 -6.20 -7.03 -2.32
CA ASP A 44 -6.14 -6.61 -0.90
C ASP A 44 -4.71 -6.55 -0.37
N THR A 45 -3.85 -7.49 -0.81
CA THR A 45 -2.48 -7.59 -0.28
C THR A 45 -1.51 -6.65 -0.98
N TYR A 46 -1.63 -6.45 -2.28
CA TYR A 46 -0.61 -5.73 -3.05
C TYR A 46 -1.12 -4.43 -3.67
N THR A 47 -2.24 -4.47 -4.38
CA THR A 47 -2.76 -3.27 -5.07
C THR A 47 -3.22 -2.22 -4.06
N GLN A 48 -3.91 -2.63 -2.99
CA GLN A 48 -4.32 -1.71 -1.94
C GLN A 48 -3.10 -1.07 -1.26
N LYS A 49 -2.01 -1.84 -1.04
CA LYS A 49 -0.78 -1.28 -0.48
C LYS A 49 -0.12 -0.23 -1.38
N CYS A 50 -0.16 -0.40 -2.70
CA CYS A 50 0.29 0.65 -3.62
C CYS A 50 -0.53 1.94 -3.47
N ILE A 51 -1.84 1.83 -3.27
CA ILE A 51 -2.72 2.99 -3.05
C ILE A 51 -2.39 3.66 -1.71
N ASP A 52 -2.26 2.88 -0.65
CA ASP A 52 -1.96 3.37 0.71
C ASP A 52 -0.59 4.10 0.73
N ILE A 53 0.44 3.53 0.09
CA ILE A 53 1.75 4.15 -0.08
C ILE A 53 1.65 5.46 -0.88
N GLY A 54 0.85 5.47 -1.94
CA GLY A 54 0.61 6.68 -2.75
C GLY A 54 -0.05 7.79 -1.93
N THR A 55 -1.00 7.45 -1.07
CA THR A 55 -1.68 8.38 -0.16
C THR A 55 -0.71 8.94 0.86
N PHE A 56 0.05 8.06 1.54
CA PHE A 56 1.11 8.48 2.47
C PHE A 56 2.12 9.41 1.80
N THR A 57 2.60 9.06 0.59
CA THR A 57 3.58 9.87 -0.15
C THR A 57 3.04 11.27 -0.43
N LYS A 58 1.77 11.39 -0.83
CA LYS A 58 1.13 12.68 -1.07
C LYS A 58 1.09 13.51 0.22
N ASN A 59 0.61 12.93 1.32
CA ASN A 59 0.45 13.62 2.60
C ASN A 59 1.82 14.01 3.20
N TYR A 60 2.83 13.16 3.02
CA TYR A 60 4.21 13.47 3.39
C TYR A 60 4.77 14.67 2.62
N LYS A 61 4.54 14.76 1.31
CA LYS A 61 4.97 15.91 0.50
C LYS A 61 4.26 17.19 0.88
N GLU A 62 3.00 17.10 1.24
CA GLU A 62 2.23 18.22 1.78
C GLU A 62 2.82 18.70 3.13
N LEU A 63 3.12 17.79 4.03
CA LEU A 63 3.81 18.09 5.30
C LEU A 63 5.18 18.74 5.05
N ALA A 64 5.98 18.23 4.13
CA ALA A 64 7.27 18.81 3.79
C ALA A 64 7.14 20.25 3.22
N SER A 65 6.11 20.52 2.42
CA SER A 65 5.79 21.86 1.95
C SER A 65 5.40 22.80 3.09
N LEU A 66 4.52 22.37 3.99
CA LEU A 66 4.10 23.15 5.16
C LEU A 66 5.31 23.50 6.08
N LEU A 67 6.23 22.56 6.26
CA LEU A 67 7.46 22.78 7.02
C LEU A 67 8.37 23.82 6.35
N SER A 68 8.46 23.78 5.01
CA SER A 68 9.16 24.78 4.23
C SER A 68 8.55 26.15 4.40
N ASP A 69 7.23 26.25 4.23
CA ASP A 69 6.47 27.50 4.35
C ASP A 69 6.62 28.09 5.75
N TYR A 70 6.57 27.25 6.80
CA TYR A 70 6.79 27.68 8.16
C TYR A 70 8.19 28.26 8.37
N ALA A 71 9.21 27.59 7.85
CA ALA A 71 10.60 28.05 7.98
C ALA A 71 10.86 29.39 7.26
N TYR A 72 10.20 29.60 6.10
CA TYR A 72 10.32 30.83 5.32
C TYR A 72 9.41 31.95 5.82
N ALA A 73 8.16 31.66 6.21
CA ALA A 73 7.15 32.64 6.62
C ALA A 73 7.52 33.39 7.92
N ALA A 74 8.43 32.84 8.69
CA ALA A 74 8.97 33.51 9.89
C ALA A 74 9.56 34.90 9.62
N ASN A 75 9.98 35.20 8.39
CA ASN A 75 10.52 36.50 8.00
C ASN A 75 9.44 37.54 7.60
N ASP A 76 8.20 37.09 7.29
CA ASP A 76 7.20 37.94 6.63
C ASP A 76 6.07 38.41 7.56
N GLY A 77 6.13 38.12 8.87
CA GLY A 77 5.13 38.54 9.85
C GLY A 77 3.76 37.85 9.74
N ILE A 78 3.73 36.68 9.10
CA ILE A 78 2.53 35.83 8.96
C ILE A 78 2.18 35.21 10.31
N ASP A 79 0.88 34.98 10.58
CA ASP A 79 0.43 34.24 11.75
C ASP A 79 0.86 32.76 11.67
N LEU A 80 1.93 32.45 12.39
CA LEU A 80 2.54 31.12 12.43
C LEU A 80 1.74 30.13 13.31
N SER A 81 0.76 30.58 14.08
CA SER A 81 -0.01 29.72 14.97
C SER A 81 -0.92 28.76 14.20
N SER A 82 -1.56 29.24 13.15
CA SER A 82 -2.37 28.42 12.25
C SER A 82 -1.53 27.37 11.52
N LEU A 83 -0.41 27.81 10.96
CA LEU A 83 0.50 26.94 10.21
C LEU A 83 1.16 25.86 11.11
N SER A 84 1.53 26.24 12.34
CA SER A 84 2.05 25.29 13.35
C SER A 84 1.03 24.20 13.69
N LYS A 85 -0.25 24.57 13.82
CA LYS A 85 -1.32 23.61 14.08
C LYS A 85 -1.50 22.65 12.89
N GLU A 86 -1.54 23.18 11.69
CA GLU A 86 -1.68 22.39 10.45
C GLU A 86 -0.53 21.41 10.26
N ILE A 87 0.71 21.82 10.53
CA ILE A 87 1.87 20.94 10.52
C ILE A 87 1.74 19.81 11.56
N THR A 88 1.27 20.13 12.76
CA THR A 88 1.09 19.12 13.80
C THR A 88 0.05 18.08 13.38
N GLU A 89 -1.12 18.51 12.89
CA GLU A 89 -2.19 17.64 12.40
C GLU A 89 -1.75 16.79 11.22
N SER A 90 -1.01 17.39 10.27
CA SER A 90 -0.45 16.68 9.11
C SER A 90 0.60 15.64 9.53
N SER A 91 1.48 15.98 10.50
CA SER A 91 2.48 15.05 11.03
C SER A 91 1.85 13.86 11.76
N GLU A 92 0.81 14.08 12.54
CA GLU A 92 0.04 13.02 13.21
C GLU A 92 -0.65 12.12 12.18
N THR A 93 -1.21 12.70 11.13
CA THR A 93 -1.84 11.96 10.03
C THR A 93 -0.84 11.08 9.31
N CYS A 94 0.31 11.62 8.92
CA CYS A 94 1.38 10.85 8.26
C CYS A 94 1.89 9.72 9.15
N THR A 95 2.08 9.97 10.45
CA THR A 95 2.54 8.94 11.39
C THR A 95 1.53 7.81 11.50
N LYS A 96 0.24 8.13 11.62
CA LYS A 96 -0.83 7.14 11.70
C LYS A 96 -0.94 6.30 10.42
N GLU A 97 -0.95 6.95 9.26
CA GLU A 97 -0.99 6.26 7.95
C GLU A 97 0.19 5.30 7.78
N LEU A 98 1.38 5.72 8.21
CA LEU A 98 2.56 4.88 8.15
C LEU A 98 2.48 3.68 9.12
N ASP A 99 1.95 3.88 10.33
CA ASP A 99 1.74 2.81 11.30
C ASP A 99 0.71 1.81 10.79
N ASP A 100 -0.42 2.28 10.28
CA ASP A 100 -1.46 1.45 9.68
C ASP A 100 -0.90 0.64 8.48
N LEU A 101 -0.05 1.26 7.66
CA LEU A 101 0.62 0.60 6.55
C LEU A 101 1.59 -0.49 7.02
N ILE A 102 2.46 -0.20 7.98
CA ILE A 102 3.41 -1.17 8.56
C ILE A 102 2.67 -2.37 9.18
N ASP A 103 1.61 -2.10 9.94
CA ASP A 103 0.83 -3.14 10.62
C ASP A 103 0.04 -4.02 9.64
N SER A 104 -0.36 -3.45 8.51
CA SER A 104 -1.10 -4.14 7.46
C SER A 104 -0.23 -5.05 6.59
N ILE A 105 1.10 -4.96 6.66
CA ILE A 105 2.02 -5.83 5.91
C ILE A 105 2.17 -7.17 6.65
N PRO A 106 1.82 -8.29 5.99
CA PRO A 106 1.98 -9.61 6.59
C PRO A 106 3.44 -9.87 7.02
N LYS A 107 3.60 -10.45 8.21
CA LYS A 107 4.93 -10.84 8.74
C LYS A 107 5.42 -12.12 8.04
N THR A 108 5.79 -12.00 6.79
CA THR A 108 6.43 -13.09 6.03
C THR A 108 7.85 -12.67 5.65
N ASP A 109 8.75 -13.63 5.48
CA ASP A 109 10.13 -13.36 5.06
C ASP A 109 10.17 -12.59 3.72
N GLU A 110 9.21 -12.86 2.84
CA GLU A 110 9.07 -12.15 1.56
C GLU A 110 8.84 -10.63 1.70
N ASN A 111 8.17 -10.21 2.77
CA ASN A 111 7.81 -8.80 3.00
C ASN A 111 8.78 -8.09 3.94
N GLY A 112 9.79 -8.79 4.46
CA GLY A 112 10.70 -8.26 5.48
C GLY A 112 11.40 -6.99 5.06
N GLN A 113 11.87 -6.92 3.81
CA GLN A 113 12.54 -5.73 3.28
C GLN A 113 11.60 -4.52 3.20
N ALA A 114 10.40 -4.69 2.64
CA ALA A 114 9.42 -3.62 2.53
C ALA A 114 9.03 -3.07 3.92
N LYS A 115 8.88 -3.96 4.90
CA LYS A 115 8.59 -3.57 6.27
C LYS A 115 9.74 -2.78 6.89
N THR A 116 10.98 -3.25 6.72
CA THR A 116 12.18 -2.55 7.21
C THR A 116 12.31 -1.16 6.61
N SER A 117 12.07 -0.99 5.31
CA SER A 117 12.07 0.31 4.65
C SER A 117 11.03 1.27 5.25
N LEU A 118 9.81 0.80 5.53
CA LEU A 118 8.79 1.64 6.18
C LEU A 118 9.13 1.95 7.64
N GLU A 119 9.74 1.04 8.37
CA GLU A 119 10.24 1.29 9.73
C GLU A 119 11.38 2.34 9.72
N ASN A 120 12.22 2.36 8.70
CA ASN A 120 13.21 3.41 8.47
C ASN A 120 12.52 4.76 8.23
N VAL A 121 11.51 4.81 7.35
CA VAL A 121 10.71 6.03 7.12
C VAL A 121 10.10 6.53 8.45
N LYS A 122 9.55 5.65 9.28
CA LYS A 122 9.01 6.01 10.59
C LYS A 122 10.06 6.65 11.49
N LYS A 123 11.26 6.10 11.52
CA LYS A 123 12.38 6.69 12.27
C LYS A 123 12.72 8.09 11.76
N ILE A 124 12.79 8.26 10.45
CA ILE A 124 13.07 9.54 9.80
C ILE A 124 11.99 10.57 10.15
N LEU A 125 10.70 10.21 10.12
CA LEU A 125 9.61 11.11 10.53
C LEU A 125 9.71 11.52 12.00
N ASN A 126 10.07 10.60 12.88
CA ASN A 126 10.28 10.91 14.30
C ASN A 126 11.42 11.91 14.50
N ASP A 127 12.54 11.72 13.81
CA ASP A 127 13.69 12.63 13.85
C ASP A 127 13.30 14.01 13.26
N GLY A 128 12.51 14.04 12.19
CA GLY A 128 11.94 15.25 11.60
C GLY A 128 11.01 15.99 12.57
N THR A 129 10.22 15.27 13.36
CA THR A 129 9.36 15.87 14.40
C THR A 129 10.20 16.59 15.48
N VAL A 130 11.34 16.02 15.86
CA VAL A 130 12.27 16.67 16.80
C VAL A 130 12.86 17.94 16.19
N ALA A 131 13.32 17.86 14.94
CA ALA A 131 13.85 19.01 14.19
C ALA A 131 12.80 20.13 14.08
N PHE A 132 11.55 19.78 13.79
CA PHE A 132 10.46 20.76 13.72
C PHE A 132 10.23 21.50 15.04
N LYS A 133 10.21 20.81 16.17
CA LYS A 133 10.09 21.44 17.50
C LYS A 133 11.24 22.41 17.77
N GLN A 134 12.46 22.10 17.32
CA GLN A 134 13.60 23.01 17.39
C GLN A 134 13.40 24.25 16.51
N ILE A 135 12.90 24.06 15.27
CA ILE A 135 12.59 25.17 14.36
C ILE A 135 11.56 26.09 15.00
N MET A 136 10.45 25.56 15.53
CA MET A 136 9.43 26.36 16.23
C MET A 136 10.02 27.18 17.38
N THR A 137 10.87 26.56 18.20
CA THR A 137 11.54 27.25 19.33
C THR A 137 12.42 28.38 18.82
N LEU A 138 13.20 28.18 17.78
CA LEU A 138 14.07 29.22 17.20
C LEU A 138 13.27 30.35 16.56
N VAL A 139 12.18 30.04 15.88
CA VAL A 139 11.25 31.02 15.30
C VAL A 139 10.61 31.88 16.40
N SER A 140 10.16 31.30 17.51
CA SER A 140 9.61 32.05 18.65
C SER A 140 10.65 32.99 19.29
N GLN A 141 11.93 32.62 19.21
CA GLN A 141 13.06 33.46 19.67
C GLN A 141 13.55 34.44 18.59
N LYS A 142 12.89 34.56 17.43
CA LYS A 142 13.29 35.37 16.28
C LYS A 142 14.67 35.02 15.69
N LYS A 143 15.12 33.77 15.88
CA LYS A 143 16.40 33.25 15.38
C LYS A 143 16.24 32.58 14.02
N TYR A 144 15.69 33.30 13.06
CA TYR A 144 15.25 32.77 11.77
C TYR A 144 16.36 32.08 10.95
N THR A 145 17.57 32.68 10.92
CA THR A 145 18.73 32.07 10.22
C THR A 145 19.09 30.70 10.79
N GLN A 146 18.97 30.51 12.11
CA GLN A 146 19.24 29.22 12.74
C GLN A 146 18.09 28.21 12.45
N ALA A 147 16.85 28.66 12.45
CA ALA A 147 15.70 27.85 12.08
C ALA A 147 15.83 27.33 10.63
N MET A 148 16.20 28.21 9.70
CA MET A 148 16.44 27.85 8.30
C MET A 148 17.59 26.87 8.15
N LYS A 149 18.66 26.99 8.94
CA LYS A 149 19.75 26.02 8.92
C LYS A 149 19.27 24.63 9.32
N ILE A 150 18.51 24.50 10.43
CA ILE A 150 17.96 23.21 10.85
C ILE A 150 17.00 22.65 9.79
N TYR A 151 16.14 23.49 9.18
CA TYR A 151 15.27 23.05 8.10
C TYR A 151 16.08 22.42 6.95
N ASN A 152 17.11 23.13 6.46
CA ASN A 152 17.93 22.64 5.35
C ASN A 152 18.72 21.37 5.71
N ASP A 153 19.28 21.30 6.92
CA ASP A 153 20.16 20.20 7.32
C ASP A 153 19.39 18.94 7.75
N SER A 154 18.19 19.09 8.32
CA SER A 154 17.49 18.00 8.98
C SER A 154 16.10 17.68 8.41
N VAL A 155 15.51 18.56 7.62
CA VAL A 155 14.19 18.33 7.02
C VAL A 155 14.29 18.14 5.52
N LYS A 156 14.94 19.05 4.84
CA LYS A 156 15.07 19.01 3.39
C LYS A 156 15.95 17.85 2.90
N SER A 157 17.10 17.61 3.56
CA SER A 157 18.01 16.51 3.18
C SER A 157 17.39 15.14 3.40
N VAL A 158 16.51 15.01 4.38
CA VAL A 158 15.85 13.77 4.77
C VAL A 158 14.66 13.44 3.86
N SER A 159 14.12 14.42 3.15
CA SER A 159 13.02 14.19 2.20
C SER A 159 13.44 13.26 1.05
N ASP A 160 14.68 13.36 0.60
CA ASP A 160 15.20 12.49 -0.46
C ASP A 160 15.31 11.04 0.03
N ASP A 161 15.74 10.81 1.28
CA ASP A 161 15.85 9.47 1.88
C ASP A 161 14.46 8.83 2.03
N VAL A 162 13.44 9.59 2.42
CA VAL A 162 12.05 9.12 2.48
C VAL A 162 11.53 8.75 1.09
N ASP A 163 11.76 9.60 0.09
CA ASP A 163 11.32 9.36 -1.28
C ASP A 163 11.97 8.08 -1.85
N GLU A 164 13.24 7.79 -1.54
CA GLU A 164 13.93 6.56 -1.97
C GLU A 164 13.33 5.31 -1.32
N GLU A 165 13.17 5.31 0.01
CA GLU A 165 12.60 4.18 0.76
C GLU A 165 11.15 3.90 0.32
N VAL A 166 10.32 4.92 0.22
CA VAL A 166 8.91 4.80 -0.20
C VAL A 166 8.80 4.33 -1.65
N SER A 167 9.66 4.82 -2.55
CA SER A 167 9.71 4.39 -3.95
C SER A 167 10.08 2.91 -4.07
N SER A 168 11.05 2.46 -3.25
CA SER A 168 11.46 1.06 -3.19
C SER A 168 10.30 0.15 -2.76
N VAL A 169 9.56 0.54 -1.71
CA VAL A 169 8.38 -0.20 -1.22
C VAL A 169 7.24 -0.20 -2.24
N SER A 170 6.97 0.95 -2.85
CA SER A 170 5.94 1.08 -3.89
C SER A 170 6.24 0.17 -5.08
N LYS A 171 7.49 0.14 -5.53
CA LYS A 171 7.94 -0.76 -6.60
C LYS A 171 7.77 -2.22 -6.20
N TYR A 172 8.18 -2.60 -5.00
CA TYR A 172 8.03 -3.97 -4.50
C TYR A 172 6.57 -4.45 -4.58
N PHE A 173 5.61 -3.66 -4.07
CA PHE A 173 4.20 -4.04 -4.11
C PHE A 173 3.60 -3.98 -5.51
N SER A 174 4.04 -3.05 -6.37
CA SER A 174 3.65 -3.00 -7.78
C SER A 174 4.09 -4.25 -8.53
N ASP A 175 5.36 -4.67 -8.38
CA ASP A 175 5.90 -5.87 -9.02
C ASP A 175 5.15 -7.13 -8.54
N LYS A 176 4.80 -7.22 -7.24
CA LYS A 176 4.00 -8.32 -6.68
C LYS A 176 2.56 -8.32 -7.20
N SER A 177 1.93 -7.15 -7.31
CA SER A 177 0.59 -7.00 -7.89
C SER A 177 0.57 -7.46 -9.35
N ASP A 178 1.53 -7.04 -10.15
CA ASP A 178 1.62 -7.42 -11.56
C ASP A 178 1.90 -8.93 -11.75
N ALA A 179 2.77 -9.51 -10.94
CA ALA A 179 3.03 -10.95 -10.95
C ALA A 179 1.77 -11.75 -10.56
N GLY A 180 1.05 -11.27 -9.54
CA GLY A 180 -0.22 -11.86 -9.12
C GLY A 180 -1.29 -11.81 -10.20
N ARG A 181 -1.47 -10.66 -10.85
CA ARG A 181 -2.41 -10.47 -11.97
C ARG A 181 -2.11 -11.42 -13.12
N LYS A 182 -0.86 -11.49 -13.56
CA LYS A 182 -0.44 -12.43 -14.62
C LYS A 182 -0.72 -13.90 -14.25
N SER A 183 -0.55 -14.26 -12.97
CA SER A 183 -0.87 -15.61 -12.48
C SER A 183 -2.38 -15.92 -12.56
N VAL A 184 -3.23 -14.94 -12.26
CA VAL A 184 -4.69 -15.05 -12.36
C VAL A 184 -5.13 -15.16 -13.83
N GLU A 185 -4.60 -14.30 -14.71
CA GLU A 185 -4.90 -14.30 -16.15
C GLU A 185 -4.55 -15.66 -16.78
N LYS A 186 -3.33 -16.17 -16.54
CA LYS A 186 -2.90 -17.48 -17.06
C LYS A 186 -3.82 -18.63 -16.62
N ARG A 187 -4.32 -18.60 -15.38
CA ARG A 187 -5.28 -19.60 -14.89
C ARG A 187 -6.65 -19.47 -15.55
N ASN A 188 -7.09 -18.24 -15.78
CA ASN A 188 -8.37 -17.98 -16.42
C ASN A 188 -8.35 -18.51 -17.88
N GLU A 189 -7.26 -18.30 -18.60
CA GLU A 189 -7.05 -18.87 -19.93
C GLU A 189 -7.07 -20.40 -19.91
N GLN A 190 -6.40 -21.03 -18.95
CA GLN A 190 -6.37 -22.49 -18.81
C GLN A 190 -7.74 -23.08 -18.46
N SER A 191 -8.57 -22.37 -17.69
CA SER A 191 -9.92 -22.83 -17.34
C SER A 191 -10.96 -22.60 -18.44
N SER A 192 -10.69 -21.71 -19.40
CA SER A 192 -11.58 -21.45 -20.53
C SER A 192 -11.37 -22.39 -21.74
N VAL A 193 -10.35 -23.23 -21.70
CA VAL A 193 -10.01 -24.19 -22.77
C VAL A 193 -10.53 -25.60 -22.45
N VAL A 194 -11.19 -25.83 -21.32
CA VAL A 194 -11.84 -27.07 -20.91
C VAL A 194 -13.35 -26.99 -21.10
#